data_e3dafd3d97519cd8302823d18e5a61d8
#
_entry.id   e3dafd3d97519cd8302823d18e5a61d8
#
_cell.length_a   1.000
_cell.length_b   1.000
_cell.length_c   1.000
_cell.angle_alpha   90.00
_cell.angle_beta   90.00
_cell.angle_gamma   90.00
#
_symmetry.space_group_name_H-M   'P 1'
#
loop_
_entity.id
_entity.type
_entity.pdbx_description
1 polymer ?
#
loop_
_entity_poly.entity_id
_entity_poly.type
_entity_poly.pdbx_seq_one_letter_code
_entity_poly.pdbx_strand_id
1 'polypeptide(L)'
;MAPPKGNRFWEARSSHGRKPVFESPEALWAASVEYFEWVEKHPLKEQKIFCFQGAVTRATVNKMRAMTVKGLCLFLDISHTTWNNYCAKQEFEEITTQISNVIYDQKFSGAAADLLNASIIARDLGLKDQQQIEDVTPDKGDRDKRRSRIQELLSRAKRN
;
A
#
# COMPACT_ATOMS: atom_id res chain seq x y z
N MET A 1 -9.40 -16.96 -11.58
CA MET A 1 -10.73 -16.31 -11.40
C MET A 1 -10.72 -15.01 -12.20
N ALA A 2 -11.67 -14.79 -13.11
CA ALA A 2 -11.74 -13.55 -13.87
C ALA A 2 -12.14 -12.39 -12.93
N PRO A 3 -11.54 -11.19 -13.03
CA PRO A 3 -11.91 -10.05 -12.21
C PRO A 3 -13.39 -9.68 -12.45
N PRO A 4 -14.10 -9.23 -11.42
CA PRO A 4 -15.50 -8.84 -11.56
C PRO A 4 -15.64 -7.71 -12.59
N LYS A 5 -16.68 -7.80 -13.44
CA LYS A 5 -16.99 -6.78 -14.43
C LYS A 5 -17.24 -5.44 -13.74
N GLY A 6 -16.60 -4.38 -14.23
CA GLY A 6 -16.79 -3.01 -13.76
C GLY A 6 -15.57 -2.37 -13.07
N ASN A 7 -14.50 -3.11 -12.82
CA ASN A 7 -13.25 -2.54 -12.26
C ASN A 7 -12.28 -2.17 -13.41
N ARG A 8 -12.68 -1.17 -14.18
CA ARG A 8 -11.89 -0.70 -15.33
C ARG A 8 -10.93 0.41 -14.87
N PHE A 9 -9.74 -0.01 -14.39
CA PHE A 9 -8.76 0.91 -13.80
C PHE A 9 -8.20 1.94 -14.82
N TRP A 10 -8.22 1.62 -16.11
CA TRP A 10 -7.77 2.52 -17.19
C TRP A 10 -8.79 3.59 -17.57
N GLU A 11 -10.04 3.47 -17.12
CA GLU A 11 -11.10 4.45 -17.37
C GLU A 11 -11.18 5.54 -16.30
N ALA A 12 -10.21 5.58 -15.38
CA ALA A 12 -10.10 6.61 -14.36
C ALA A 12 -9.66 7.96 -14.99
N ARG A 13 -10.48 8.52 -15.86
CA ARG A 13 -10.24 9.81 -16.52
C ARG A 13 -11.41 10.74 -16.30
N SER A 14 -11.11 12.02 -16.06
CA SER A 14 -12.12 13.07 -15.93
C SER A 14 -12.72 13.50 -17.27
N SER A 15 -11.98 13.32 -18.37
CA SER A 15 -12.42 13.67 -19.73
C SER A 15 -11.60 12.93 -20.79
N HIS A 16 -12.15 12.86 -22.02
CA HIS A 16 -11.40 12.39 -23.19
C HIS A 16 -10.53 13.53 -23.76
N GLY A 17 -9.25 13.25 -24.01
CA GLY A 17 -8.31 14.17 -24.64
C GLY A 17 -7.16 14.60 -23.71
N ARG A 18 -6.14 15.23 -24.31
CA ARG A 18 -4.98 15.76 -23.58
C ARG A 18 -5.41 17.03 -22.84
N LYS A 19 -5.41 16.99 -21.50
CA LYS A 19 -5.65 18.18 -20.69
C LYS A 19 -4.47 19.13 -20.80
N PRO A 20 -4.71 20.46 -20.81
CA PRO A 20 -3.67 21.44 -20.71
C PRO A 20 -2.90 21.25 -19.39
N VAL A 21 -1.62 21.64 -19.41
CA VAL A 21 -0.82 21.74 -18.18
C VAL A 21 -1.50 22.74 -17.25
N PHE A 22 -1.61 22.41 -15.96
CA PHE A 22 -2.23 23.31 -14.97
C PHE A 22 -1.40 24.59 -14.85
N GLU A 23 -2.06 25.72 -15.01
CA GLU A 23 -1.41 27.04 -14.97
C GLU A 23 -1.31 27.60 -13.54
N SER A 24 -2.16 27.10 -12.62
CA SER A 24 -2.17 27.54 -11.22
C SER A 24 -2.31 26.39 -10.23
N PRO A 25 -1.78 26.56 -8.99
CA PRO A 25 -1.94 25.59 -7.92
C PRO A 25 -3.43 25.28 -7.62
N GLU A 26 -4.29 26.29 -7.65
CA GLU A 26 -5.73 26.13 -7.38
C GLU A 26 -6.41 25.26 -8.42
N ALA A 27 -6.02 25.39 -9.69
CA ALA A 27 -6.54 24.54 -10.77
C ALA A 27 -6.13 23.09 -10.57
N LEU A 28 -4.87 22.82 -10.16
CA LEU A 28 -4.40 21.49 -9.83
C LEU A 28 -5.13 20.92 -8.62
N TRP A 29 -5.36 21.73 -7.59
CA TRP A 29 -6.14 21.33 -6.41
C TRP A 29 -7.56 20.94 -6.78
N ALA A 30 -8.28 21.82 -7.49
CA ALA A 30 -9.66 21.55 -7.91
C ALA A 30 -9.78 20.24 -8.71
N ALA A 31 -8.87 20.02 -9.66
CA ALA A 31 -8.84 18.79 -10.44
C ALA A 31 -8.50 17.55 -9.59
N SER A 32 -7.68 17.71 -8.55
CA SER A 32 -7.36 16.64 -7.59
C SER A 32 -8.56 16.29 -6.71
N VAL A 33 -9.35 17.29 -6.30
CA VAL A 33 -10.61 17.07 -5.56
C VAL A 33 -11.60 16.26 -6.39
N GLU A 34 -11.71 16.53 -7.70
CA GLU A 34 -12.53 15.70 -8.61
C GLU A 34 -12.07 14.22 -8.61
N TYR A 35 -10.75 13.98 -8.55
CA TYR A 35 -10.22 12.61 -8.42
C TYR A 35 -10.61 11.98 -7.09
N PHE A 36 -10.52 12.71 -5.96
CA PHE A 36 -10.89 12.18 -4.66
C PHE A 36 -12.37 11.78 -4.63
N GLU A 37 -13.25 12.67 -5.08
CA GLU A 37 -14.67 12.37 -5.20
C GLU A 37 -14.95 11.20 -6.16
N TRP A 38 -14.20 11.11 -7.26
CA TRP A 38 -14.33 10.00 -8.19
C TRP A 38 -13.99 8.66 -7.51
N VAL A 39 -12.91 8.62 -6.73
CA VAL A 39 -12.50 7.40 -5.99
C VAL A 39 -13.59 6.97 -5.01
N GLU A 40 -14.21 7.91 -4.28
CA GLU A 40 -15.29 7.63 -3.32
C GLU A 40 -16.55 7.12 -4.02
N LYS A 41 -16.93 7.73 -5.13
CA LYS A 41 -18.13 7.36 -5.91
C LYS A 41 -17.96 6.04 -6.68
N HIS A 42 -16.72 5.55 -6.87
CA HIS A 42 -16.41 4.34 -7.66
C HIS A 42 -15.68 3.27 -6.83
N PRO A 43 -16.32 2.67 -5.83
CA PRO A 43 -15.73 1.59 -5.05
C PRO A 43 -15.41 0.39 -5.93
N LEU A 44 -14.47 -0.43 -5.50
CA LEU A 44 -14.17 -1.73 -6.13
C LEU A 44 -15.31 -2.71 -5.82
N LYS A 45 -15.65 -3.54 -6.81
CA LYS A 45 -16.72 -4.54 -6.67
C LYS A 45 -16.12 -5.92 -6.49
N GLU A 46 -16.53 -6.60 -5.43
CA GLU A 46 -16.19 -7.99 -5.15
C GLU A 46 -17.45 -8.85 -5.21
N GLN A 47 -17.38 -9.99 -5.92
CA GLN A 47 -18.44 -11.01 -5.82
C GLN A 47 -18.16 -11.94 -4.66
N LYS A 48 -19.06 -11.98 -3.68
CA LYS A 48 -19.04 -12.94 -2.58
C LYS A 48 -20.13 -14.01 -2.78
N ILE A 49 -19.75 -15.24 -2.43
CA ILE A 49 -20.67 -16.37 -2.42
C ILE A 49 -21.08 -16.62 -0.97
N PHE A 50 -22.36 -16.59 -0.73
CA PHE A 50 -22.96 -16.91 0.57
C PHE A 50 -23.68 -18.25 0.44
N CYS A 51 -23.38 -19.17 1.37
CA CYS A 51 -24.07 -20.46 1.48
C CYS A 51 -24.90 -20.45 2.76
N PHE A 52 -26.20 -20.60 2.64
CA PHE A 52 -27.11 -20.73 3.77
C PHE A 52 -28.07 -21.90 3.50
N GLN A 53 -28.11 -22.87 4.41
CA GLN A 53 -28.95 -24.03 4.33
C GLN A 53 -28.93 -24.79 2.98
N GLY A 54 -27.74 -24.88 2.36
CA GLY A 54 -27.53 -25.52 1.05
C GLY A 54 -27.85 -24.66 -0.17
N ALA A 55 -28.42 -23.47 0.03
CA ALA A 55 -28.65 -22.51 -1.06
C ALA A 55 -27.41 -21.63 -1.25
N VAL A 56 -26.95 -21.50 -2.50
CA VAL A 56 -25.81 -20.67 -2.89
C VAL A 56 -26.31 -19.35 -3.47
N THR A 57 -26.05 -18.25 -2.78
CA THR A 57 -26.38 -16.89 -3.24
C THR A 57 -25.11 -16.12 -3.57
N ARG A 58 -25.10 -15.43 -4.72
CA ARG A 58 -24.01 -14.53 -5.13
C ARG A 58 -24.43 -13.10 -4.91
N ALA A 59 -23.64 -12.35 -4.13
CA ALA A 59 -23.87 -10.93 -3.93
C ALA A 59 -22.61 -10.12 -4.29
N THR A 60 -22.83 -8.91 -4.82
CA THR A 60 -21.75 -7.95 -5.08
C THR A 60 -21.60 -7.04 -3.87
N VAL A 61 -20.38 -7.00 -3.31
CA VAL A 61 -20.02 -6.15 -2.18
C VAL A 61 -19.07 -5.06 -2.68
N ASN A 62 -19.33 -3.82 -2.26
CA ASN A 62 -18.45 -2.70 -2.53
C ASN A 62 -17.25 -2.73 -1.57
N LYS A 63 -16.05 -2.52 -2.10
CA LYS A 63 -14.81 -2.38 -1.34
C LYS A 63 -14.19 -1.01 -1.58
N MET A 64 -13.56 -0.48 -0.55
CA MET A 64 -12.84 0.78 -0.63
C MET A 64 -11.78 0.73 -1.74
N ARG A 65 -11.70 1.81 -2.53
CA ARG A 65 -10.64 2.01 -3.53
C ARG A 65 -9.54 2.86 -2.89
N ALA A 66 -8.31 2.37 -2.87
CA ALA A 66 -7.17 3.14 -2.41
C ALA A 66 -6.84 4.28 -3.38
N MET A 67 -6.61 5.47 -2.85
CA MET A 67 -6.06 6.60 -3.60
C MET A 67 -4.56 6.39 -3.84
N THR A 68 -4.07 6.76 -5.01
CA THR A 68 -2.64 6.70 -5.33
C THR A 68 -2.23 7.88 -6.20
N VAL A 69 -0.98 8.33 -6.09
CA VAL A 69 -0.45 9.37 -6.99
C VAL A 69 -0.48 8.92 -8.46
N LYS A 70 -0.23 7.63 -8.72
CA LYS A 70 -0.34 7.07 -10.07
C LYS A 70 -1.78 7.09 -10.59
N GLY A 71 -2.77 6.80 -9.71
CA GLY A 71 -4.19 6.90 -10.03
C GLY A 71 -4.62 8.35 -10.31
N LEU A 72 -4.11 9.31 -9.52
CA LEU A 72 -4.30 10.73 -9.77
C LEU A 72 -3.73 11.14 -11.14
N CYS A 73 -2.50 10.74 -11.46
CA CYS A 73 -1.90 11.03 -12.77
C CYS A 73 -2.72 10.47 -13.93
N LEU A 74 -3.24 9.25 -13.80
CA LEU A 74 -4.13 8.64 -14.79
C LEU A 74 -5.44 9.43 -14.95
N PHE A 75 -6.03 9.85 -13.84
CA PHE A 75 -7.27 10.62 -13.84
C PHE A 75 -7.09 11.99 -14.49
N LEU A 76 -5.97 12.67 -14.18
CA LEU A 76 -5.64 13.98 -14.71
C LEU A 76 -5.06 13.95 -16.14
N ASP A 77 -4.81 12.76 -16.70
CA ASP A 77 -4.15 12.54 -18.00
C ASP A 77 -2.77 13.20 -18.10
N ILE A 78 -2.00 13.14 -17.01
CA ILE A 78 -0.62 13.63 -16.94
C ILE A 78 0.35 12.47 -16.69
N SER A 79 1.61 12.64 -17.11
CA SER A 79 2.66 11.68 -16.78
C SER A 79 3.12 11.85 -15.32
N HIS A 80 3.65 10.76 -14.74
CA HIS A 80 4.28 10.84 -13.41
C HIS A 80 5.47 11.81 -13.39
N THR A 81 6.18 11.97 -14.51
CA THR A 81 7.24 12.97 -14.65
C THR A 81 6.68 14.38 -14.57
N THR A 82 5.51 14.64 -15.19
CA THR A 82 4.81 15.93 -15.08
C THR A 82 4.41 16.22 -13.63
N TRP A 83 3.90 15.22 -12.91
CA TRP A 83 3.61 15.34 -11.49
C TRP A 83 4.85 15.73 -10.68
N ASN A 84 5.98 15.01 -10.88
CA ASN A 84 7.23 15.33 -10.19
C ASN A 84 7.74 16.75 -10.51
N ASN A 85 7.52 17.23 -11.74
CA ASN A 85 7.84 18.61 -12.11
C ASN A 85 6.99 19.63 -11.35
N TYR A 86 5.70 19.33 -11.09
CA TYR A 86 4.88 20.18 -10.21
C TYR A 86 5.39 20.15 -8.77
N CYS A 87 5.73 18.98 -8.22
CA CYS A 87 6.33 18.88 -6.88
C CYS A 87 7.63 19.67 -6.71
N ALA A 88 8.41 19.84 -7.80
CA ALA A 88 9.67 20.58 -7.78
C ALA A 88 9.50 22.11 -7.96
N LYS A 89 8.31 22.58 -8.32
CA LYS A 89 8.03 24.00 -8.50
C LYS A 89 7.59 24.62 -7.18
N GLN A 90 8.26 25.67 -6.73
CA GLN A 90 8.01 26.34 -5.47
C GLN A 90 6.52 26.81 -5.34
N GLU A 91 5.95 27.32 -6.40
CA GLU A 91 4.55 27.77 -6.43
C GLU A 91 3.52 26.66 -6.23
N PHE A 92 3.87 25.39 -6.55
CA PHE A 92 3.00 24.22 -6.44
C PHE A 92 3.31 23.35 -5.21
N GLU A 93 4.39 23.64 -4.47
CA GLU A 93 4.90 22.80 -3.38
C GLU A 93 3.84 22.56 -2.30
N GLU A 94 3.17 23.63 -1.85
CA GLU A 94 2.14 23.53 -0.82
C GLU A 94 0.97 22.62 -1.26
N ILE A 95 0.48 22.84 -2.47
CA ILE A 95 -0.67 22.08 -3.01
C ILE A 95 -0.30 20.62 -3.28
N THR A 96 0.85 20.35 -3.86
CA THR A 96 1.29 18.96 -4.12
C THR A 96 1.56 18.21 -2.82
N THR A 97 2.05 18.89 -1.79
CA THR A 97 2.20 18.32 -0.44
C THR A 97 0.84 18.02 0.17
N GLN A 98 -0.11 18.94 0.09
CA GLN A 98 -1.48 18.74 0.59
C GLN A 98 -2.16 17.56 -0.11
N ILE A 99 -2.08 17.47 -1.44
CA ILE A 99 -2.63 16.35 -2.22
C ILE A 99 -2.00 15.02 -1.76
N SER A 100 -0.68 14.99 -1.58
CA SER A 100 0.05 13.81 -1.13
C SER A 100 -0.38 13.39 0.28
N ASN A 101 -0.62 14.35 1.18
CA ASN A 101 -1.10 14.10 2.54
C ASN A 101 -2.52 13.52 2.54
N VAL A 102 -3.43 14.01 1.72
CA VAL A 102 -4.79 13.44 1.57
C VAL A 102 -4.72 11.98 1.11
N ILE A 103 -3.89 11.70 0.10
CA ILE A 103 -3.68 10.33 -0.42
C ILE A 103 -3.07 9.43 0.65
N TYR A 104 -2.11 9.94 1.42
CA TYR A 104 -1.47 9.21 2.52
C TYR A 104 -2.49 8.87 3.61
N ASP A 105 -3.24 9.87 4.09
CA ASP A 105 -4.20 9.71 5.17
C ASP A 105 -5.33 8.75 4.80
N GLN A 106 -5.88 8.86 3.59
CA GLN A 106 -6.89 7.94 3.08
C GLN A 106 -6.41 6.48 3.09
N LYS A 107 -5.15 6.23 2.68
CA LYS A 107 -4.57 4.89 2.69
C LYS A 107 -4.32 4.40 4.12
N PHE A 108 -3.76 5.24 4.97
CA PHE A 108 -3.46 4.91 6.36
C PHE A 108 -4.75 4.61 7.14
N SER A 109 -5.72 5.51 7.10
CA SER A 109 -7.00 5.35 7.77
C SER A 109 -7.80 4.16 7.24
N GLY A 110 -7.78 3.94 5.92
CA GLY A 110 -8.42 2.78 5.31
C GLY A 110 -7.77 1.45 5.70
N ALA A 111 -6.45 1.41 5.89
CA ALA A 111 -5.75 0.23 6.39
C ALA A 111 -6.00 0.00 7.88
N ALA A 112 -6.00 1.08 8.69
CA ALA A 112 -6.29 1.02 10.12
C ALA A 112 -7.72 0.56 10.44
N ALA A 113 -8.66 0.81 9.54
CA ALA A 113 -10.06 0.38 9.64
C ALA A 113 -10.35 -0.97 8.95
N ASP A 114 -9.34 -1.74 8.56
CA ASP A 114 -9.46 -3.00 7.82
C ASP A 114 -10.24 -2.91 6.48
N LEU A 115 -10.38 -1.70 5.93
CA LEU A 115 -11.01 -1.46 4.62
C LEU A 115 -10.04 -1.70 3.45
N LEU A 116 -8.74 -1.57 3.70
CA LEU A 116 -7.65 -1.83 2.77
C LEU A 116 -6.72 -2.89 3.35
N ASN A 117 -5.92 -3.54 2.49
CA ASN A 117 -4.94 -4.52 2.96
C ASN A 117 -3.77 -3.81 3.66
N ALA A 118 -3.69 -3.96 5.00
CA ALA A 118 -2.70 -3.28 5.84
C ALA A 118 -1.26 -3.57 5.42
N SER A 119 -0.92 -4.82 5.04
CA SER A 119 0.43 -5.20 4.63
C SER A 119 0.87 -4.54 3.32
N ILE A 120 -0.06 -4.40 2.36
CA ILE A 120 0.22 -3.72 1.08
C ILE A 120 0.40 -2.22 1.33
N ILE A 121 -0.50 -1.61 2.13
CA ILE A 121 -0.43 -0.18 2.44
C ILE A 121 0.81 0.16 3.25
N ALA A 122 1.18 -0.64 4.25
CA ALA A 122 2.40 -0.43 5.03
C ALA A 122 3.65 -0.40 4.13
N ARG A 123 3.75 -1.31 3.16
CA ARG A 123 4.86 -1.32 2.18
C ARG A 123 4.83 -0.12 1.26
N ASP A 124 3.65 0.28 0.76
CA ASP A 124 3.48 1.44 -0.12
C ASP A 124 3.80 2.75 0.59
N LEU A 125 3.45 2.86 1.88
CA LEU A 125 3.78 4.01 2.72
C LEU A 125 5.22 3.99 3.29
N GLY A 126 5.98 2.92 3.04
CA GLY A 126 7.35 2.76 3.53
C GLY A 126 7.47 2.53 5.04
N LEU A 127 6.37 2.11 5.69
CA LEU A 127 6.38 1.73 7.09
C LEU A 127 7.17 0.43 7.26
N LYS A 128 8.17 0.44 8.16
CA LYS A 128 9.01 -0.73 8.44
C LYS A 128 8.58 -1.36 9.76
N ASP A 129 8.33 -2.67 9.74
CA ASP A 129 8.29 -3.45 10.96
C ASP A 129 9.70 -3.49 11.56
N GLN A 130 9.92 -2.83 12.68
CA GLN A 130 11.14 -2.99 13.46
C GLN A 130 11.06 -4.34 14.20
N GLN A 131 11.37 -5.43 13.55
CA GLN A 131 11.67 -6.67 14.25
C GLN A 131 13.10 -6.56 14.77
N GLN A 132 13.25 -6.37 16.07
CA GLN A 132 14.49 -6.70 16.77
C GLN A 132 14.63 -8.24 16.71
N ILE A 133 15.35 -8.73 15.72
CA ILE A 133 15.82 -10.11 15.72
C ILE A 133 16.96 -10.12 16.75
N GLU A 134 16.64 -10.51 17.97
CA GLU A 134 17.65 -10.84 18.97
C GLU A 134 18.37 -12.10 18.44
N ASP A 135 19.58 -11.93 17.96
CA ASP A 135 20.39 -13.03 17.42
C ASP A 135 20.80 -13.91 18.60
N VAL A 136 19.96 -14.91 18.91
CA VAL A 136 20.19 -15.91 19.96
C VAL A 136 21.26 -16.92 19.52
N THR A 137 22.15 -16.54 18.61
CA THR A 137 23.28 -17.36 18.26
C THR A 137 24.20 -17.45 19.48
N PRO A 138 24.40 -18.63 20.10
CA PRO A 138 25.27 -18.74 21.28
C PRO A 138 26.65 -18.23 20.93
N ASP A 139 27.16 -17.32 21.74
CA ASP A 139 28.49 -16.72 21.59
C ASP A 139 29.54 -17.83 21.35
N LYS A 140 30.57 -17.54 20.55
CA LYS A 140 31.66 -18.50 20.27
C LYS A 140 32.25 -19.06 21.55
N GLY A 141 32.34 -18.24 22.61
CA GLY A 141 32.78 -18.64 23.93
C GLY A 141 31.92 -19.74 24.58
N ASP A 142 30.64 -19.74 24.34
CA ASP A 142 29.70 -20.74 24.86
C ASP A 142 29.82 -22.08 24.09
N ARG A 143 30.12 -22.02 22.80
CA ARG A 143 30.37 -23.20 21.96
C ARG A 143 31.68 -23.89 22.37
N ASP A 144 32.71 -23.11 22.66
CA ASP A 144 34.01 -23.65 23.09
C ASP A 144 33.94 -24.27 24.48
N LYS A 145 33.20 -23.67 25.43
CA LYS A 145 32.92 -24.28 26.74
C LYS A 145 32.15 -25.60 26.62
N ARG A 146 31.15 -25.67 25.77
CA ARG A 146 30.43 -26.94 25.49
C ARG A 146 31.31 -28.00 24.87
N ARG A 147 32.19 -27.65 23.92
CA ARG A 147 33.14 -28.56 23.31
C ARG A 147 34.12 -29.09 24.35
N SER A 148 34.72 -28.24 25.17
CA SER A 148 35.64 -28.63 26.24
C SER A 148 34.95 -29.57 27.22
N ARG A 149 33.72 -29.31 27.60
CA ARG A 149 32.94 -30.16 28.51
C ARG A 149 32.65 -31.53 27.91
N ILE A 150 32.34 -31.62 26.63
CA ILE A 150 32.12 -32.88 25.92
C ILE A 150 33.44 -33.70 25.87
N GLN A 151 34.56 -33.04 25.57
CA GLN A 151 35.86 -33.71 25.55
C GLN A 151 36.26 -34.28 26.93
N GLU A 152 35.97 -33.52 28.00
CA GLU A 152 36.21 -33.98 29.37
C GLU A 152 35.38 -35.23 29.70
N LEU A 153 34.08 -35.20 29.36
CA LEU A 153 33.20 -36.36 29.57
C LEU A 153 33.64 -37.61 28.79
N LEU A 154 34.06 -37.44 27.52
CA LEU A 154 34.55 -38.52 26.70
C LEU A 154 35.87 -39.08 27.24
N SER A 155 36.75 -38.26 27.79
CA SER A 155 38.02 -38.75 28.41
C SER A 155 37.80 -39.51 29.71
N ARG A 156 36.76 -39.15 30.48
CA ARG A 156 36.33 -39.90 31.69
C ARG A 156 35.73 -41.26 31.31
N ALA A 157 34.88 -41.29 30.28
CA ALA A 157 34.26 -42.55 29.84
C ALA A 157 35.26 -43.59 29.27
N LYS A 158 36.42 -43.15 28.76
CA LYS A 158 37.49 -44.02 28.26
C LYS A 158 38.42 -44.56 29.37
N ARG A 159 38.31 -44.06 30.60
CA ARG A 159 39.15 -44.49 31.76
C ARG A 159 38.46 -45.51 32.67
N ASN A 160 37.17 -45.77 32.43
CA ASN A 160 36.39 -46.83 33.08
C ASN A 160 36.20 -48.00 32.09
#